data_aa94e76a284e6d9693fbe6068023da2c
#
_entry.id   aa94e76a284e6d9693fbe6068023da2c
#
_cell.length_a   1.000
_cell.length_b   1.000
_cell.length_c   1.000
_cell.angle_alpha   90.00
_cell.angle_beta   90.00
_cell.angle_gamma   90.00
#
_symmetry.space_group_name_H-M   'P 1'
#
loop_
_entity.id
_entity.type
_entity.pdbx_description
1 polymer ?
#
loop_
_entity_poly.entity_id
_entity_poly.type
_entity_poly.pdbx_seq_one_letter_code
_entity_poly.pdbx_strand_id
1 'polypeptide(L)'
;MPSGIVTLIIVTGSMFALFIIISTVGNYYSLNRIKNKTVGQGQHGTARWATKKEIKRTYKQIDFQPNEWRNNPESRPTEQGIVVGCKNSRKGTTAMVDTGDIHALMIGAAGVGKTAYWLYPCIEYACATGMSFLSTDTKVDVVRNYGTIAEKYYGYKISVIDLRNPTRSHGNNLLHLVNKYMDLYKAEPEHLVYKARAEKYAKIISKTIILSGMDSASFGQNAFFYDAAEGLLTATILLVSEFCEPEERHIVSVFKIIQELLAPTNKKGKNQFQLLMDYLPDDHKAKWFAGAALNTAEQAMSSVMSTALSRLNAFLDSELEQLLCFDTEIDAEKFCNQKCAIFIVMPEENPNTFFMVSLIIQQLYREILSVADENGGVLKNRCVFFCDEFGTLPKIDSAEMMFSASRSRRLQIVPIIQSFAQLEKNYGKEGSDVIIDNTQLTIFGGFAPNSTSAEVLSKALGSKTVMSGSVSRSKNDPSQSLQMIERPLMTPDELKSLPKGTFVVMKTGFYPMKVKLKLFFLNGVLNLKKSMRSWKTATVRFTIPTVRSCSTT
;
A
#
# COMPACT_ATOMS: atom_id res chain seq x y z
N MET A 1 82.78 19.34 11.81
CA MET A 1 81.85 19.72 10.74
C MET A 1 82.11 21.18 10.42
N PRO A 2 82.19 21.60 9.16
CA PRO A 2 82.38 23.02 8.81
C PRO A 2 81.20 23.83 9.33
N SER A 3 81.49 24.96 9.97
CA SER A 3 80.49 25.84 10.63
C SER A 3 79.31 26.22 9.70
N GLY A 4 79.53 26.30 8.39
CA GLY A 4 78.49 26.63 7.39
C GLY A 4 77.40 25.54 7.24
N ILE A 5 77.74 24.28 7.43
CA ILE A 5 76.75 23.18 7.33
C ILE A 5 75.83 23.19 8.56
N VAL A 6 76.38 23.47 9.76
CA VAL A 6 75.58 23.58 11.00
C VAL A 6 74.60 24.75 10.89
N THR A 7 75.05 25.89 10.38
CA THR A 7 74.19 27.07 10.17
C THR A 7 73.09 26.80 9.15
N LEU A 8 73.38 26.09 8.05
CA LEU A 8 72.39 25.72 7.04
C LEU A 8 71.31 24.78 7.63
N ILE A 9 71.71 23.80 8.47
CA ILE A 9 70.76 22.87 9.11
C ILE A 9 69.86 23.63 10.12
N ILE A 10 70.41 24.57 10.89
CA ILE A 10 69.62 25.37 11.84
C ILE A 10 68.65 26.31 11.09
N VAL A 11 69.05 26.93 10.01
CA VAL A 11 68.19 27.81 9.20
C VAL A 11 67.08 27.01 8.50
N THR A 12 67.39 25.90 7.87
CA THR A 12 66.36 25.03 7.25
C THR A 12 65.42 24.41 8.27
N GLY A 13 65.92 23.97 9.43
CA GLY A 13 65.12 23.47 10.53
C GLY A 13 64.15 24.51 11.10
N SER A 14 64.65 25.74 11.31
CA SER A 14 63.79 26.85 11.77
C SER A 14 62.76 27.31 10.74
N MET A 15 63.09 27.32 9.45
CA MET A 15 62.13 27.60 8.38
C MET A 15 61.04 26.50 8.30
N PHE A 16 61.43 25.24 8.46
CA PHE A 16 60.47 24.11 8.47
C PHE A 16 59.56 24.16 9.71
N ALA A 17 60.13 24.47 10.90
CA ALA A 17 59.34 24.68 12.10
C ALA A 17 58.38 25.87 11.96
N LEU A 18 58.82 26.97 11.38
CA LEU A 18 57.97 28.13 11.10
C LEU A 18 56.86 27.81 10.12
N PHE A 19 57.15 27.02 9.08
CA PHE A 19 56.13 26.55 8.12
C PHE A 19 55.09 25.64 8.77
N ILE A 20 55.51 24.74 9.66
CA ILE A 20 54.58 23.90 10.43
C ILE A 20 53.71 24.76 11.35
N ILE A 21 54.28 25.76 12.03
CA ILE A 21 53.53 26.67 12.91
C ILE A 21 52.52 27.48 12.09
N ILE A 22 52.93 28.07 10.97
CA ILE A 22 52.05 28.85 10.09
C ILE A 22 50.92 27.93 9.52
N SER A 23 51.27 26.73 9.09
CA SER A 23 50.29 25.75 8.59
C SER A 23 49.29 25.29 9.69
N THR A 24 49.76 25.04 10.90
CA THR A 24 48.90 24.66 12.02
C THR A 24 48.02 25.80 12.51
N VAL A 25 48.54 27.02 12.59
CA VAL A 25 47.79 28.23 12.95
C VAL A 25 46.81 28.58 11.83
N GLY A 26 47.21 28.50 10.56
CA GLY A 26 46.32 28.71 9.42
C GLY A 26 45.19 27.68 9.35
N ASN A 27 45.49 26.42 9.72
CA ASN A 27 44.48 25.37 9.84
C ASN A 27 43.58 25.55 11.05
N TYR A 28 44.08 26.08 12.17
CA TYR A 28 43.30 26.35 13.36
C TYR A 28 42.23 27.42 13.15
N TYR A 29 42.60 28.50 12.40
CA TYR A 29 41.68 29.58 12.03
C TYR A 29 40.96 29.31 10.69
N SER A 30 40.81 28.07 10.30
CA SER A 30 40.09 27.70 9.06
C SER A 30 38.62 27.49 9.33
N LEU A 31 37.76 28.22 8.61
CA LEU A 31 36.30 28.02 8.64
C LEU A 31 35.88 26.58 8.29
N ASN A 32 36.68 25.89 7.48
CA ASN A 32 36.41 24.50 7.12
C ASN A 32 36.54 23.51 8.31
N ARG A 33 37.36 23.82 9.32
CA ARG A 33 37.46 23.03 10.54
C ARG A 33 36.30 23.25 11.51
N ILE A 34 35.72 24.44 11.49
CA ILE A 34 34.62 24.84 12.36
C ILE A 34 33.32 24.35 11.75
N LYS A 35 33.22 24.41 10.43
CA LYS A 35 31.99 24.09 9.68
C LYS A 35 31.49 22.67 9.99
N ASN A 36 30.25 22.57 10.44
CA ASN A 36 29.56 21.31 10.72
C ASN A 36 30.13 20.43 11.83
N LYS A 37 31.09 20.88 12.62
CA LYS A 37 31.58 20.12 13.76
C LYS A 37 30.50 20.07 14.84
N THR A 38 30.02 18.86 15.16
CA THR A 38 29.11 18.65 16.30
C THR A 38 29.86 18.86 17.59
N VAL A 39 29.31 19.67 18.49
CA VAL A 39 29.94 20.03 19.77
C VAL A 39 28.94 19.99 20.90
N GLY A 40 29.47 19.82 22.13
CA GLY A 40 28.66 19.77 23.33
C GLY A 40 27.77 18.53 23.46
N GLN A 41 26.92 18.52 24.46
CA GLN A 41 25.97 17.43 24.74
C GLN A 41 24.63 17.63 24.04
N GLY A 42 24.58 18.38 22.95
CA GLY A 42 23.36 18.59 22.15
C GLY A 42 22.43 19.65 22.73
N GLN A 43 22.96 20.79 23.19
CA GLN A 43 22.17 21.91 23.72
C GLN A 43 21.08 22.42 22.79
N HIS A 44 21.29 22.33 21.48
CA HIS A 44 20.36 22.74 20.41
C HIS A 44 19.83 21.56 19.60
N GLY A 45 19.99 20.32 20.10
CA GLY A 45 19.52 19.12 19.43
C GLY A 45 20.56 18.00 19.38
N THR A 46 20.08 16.75 19.42
CA THR A 46 20.88 15.53 19.50
C THR A 46 20.72 14.62 18.26
N ALA A 47 20.06 15.10 17.21
CA ALA A 47 19.83 14.32 16.00
C ALA A 47 21.17 13.89 15.36
N ARG A 48 21.25 12.64 14.99
CA ARG A 48 22.42 12.04 14.34
C ARG A 48 22.02 10.90 13.42
N TRP A 49 22.92 10.52 12.58
CA TRP A 49 22.76 9.31 11.78
C TRP A 49 23.02 8.06 12.61
N ALA A 50 22.29 6.99 12.27
CA ALA A 50 22.54 5.68 12.85
C ALA A 50 23.97 5.19 12.56
N THR A 51 24.60 4.59 13.55
CA THR A 51 25.91 3.94 13.40
C THR A 51 25.76 2.60 12.67
N LYS A 52 26.85 2.11 12.08
CA LYS A 52 26.87 0.79 11.43
C LYS A 52 26.45 -0.35 12.37
N LYS A 53 26.74 -0.24 13.68
CA LYS A 53 26.36 -1.23 14.69
C LYS A 53 24.85 -1.20 14.95
N GLU A 54 24.25 -0.03 15.06
CA GLU A 54 22.81 0.15 15.23
C GLU A 54 22.05 -0.36 14.01
N ILE A 55 22.48 -0.01 12.79
CA ILE A 55 21.88 -0.49 11.55
C ILE A 55 21.89 -2.04 11.50
N LYS A 56 23.00 -2.68 11.84
CA LYS A 56 23.09 -4.15 11.83
C LYS A 56 22.23 -4.80 12.91
N ARG A 57 21.99 -4.12 14.03
CA ARG A 57 21.12 -4.61 15.10
C ARG A 57 19.64 -4.45 14.75
N THR A 58 19.28 -3.40 14.02
CA THR A 58 17.91 -3.04 13.70
C THR A 58 17.38 -3.80 12.49
N TYR A 59 18.20 -3.95 11.46
CA TYR A 59 17.80 -4.54 10.18
C TYR A 59 18.56 -5.84 9.92
N LYS A 60 17.83 -6.86 9.48
CA LYS A 60 18.45 -8.13 9.03
C LYS A 60 19.29 -7.88 7.77
N GLN A 61 20.46 -8.50 7.73
CA GLN A 61 21.38 -8.42 6.62
C GLN A 61 21.22 -9.69 5.78
N ILE A 62 20.70 -9.57 4.57
CA ILE A 62 20.39 -10.70 3.68
C ILE A 62 21.19 -10.55 2.39
N ASP A 63 21.88 -11.55 1.96
CA ASP A 63 22.56 -11.56 0.67
C ASP A 63 21.52 -11.58 -0.44
N PHE A 64 21.47 -10.49 -1.23
CA PHE A 64 20.43 -10.25 -2.23
C PHE A 64 20.86 -10.84 -3.56
N GLN A 65 20.41 -12.07 -3.85
CA GLN A 65 20.81 -12.87 -5.00
C GLN A 65 19.61 -13.39 -5.81
N PRO A 66 18.84 -12.52 -6.48
CA PRO A 66 17.62 -12.92 -7.19
C PRO A 66 17.80 -14.04 -8.20
N ASN A 67 18.92 -14.07 -8.93
CA ASN A 67 19.18 -15.13 -9.91
C ASN A 67 19.32 -16.51 -9.25
N GLU A 68 19.94 -16.58 -8.09
CA GLU A 68 20.06 -17.81 -7.33
C GLU A 68 18.72 -18.22 -6.74
N TRP A 69 17.97 -17.29 -6.13
CA TRP A 69 16.65 -17.54 -5.56
C TRP A 69 15.63 -18.08 -6.58
N ARG A 70 15.72 -17.61 -7.83
CA ARG A 70 14.85 -18.05 -8.92
C ARG A 70 15.16 -19.48 -9.36
N ASN A 71 16.42 -19.88 -9.33
CA ASN A 71 16.87 -21.18 -9.84
C ASN A 71 17.01 -22.23 -8.73
N ASN A 72 17.27 -21.83 -7.50
CA ASN A 72 17.44 -22.70 -6.34
C ASN A 72 16.52 -22.30 -5.18
N PRO A 73 15.41 -23.02 -4.96
CA PRO A 73 14.48 -22.74 -3.86
C PRO A 73 15.12 -22.80 -2.46
N GLU A 74 16.15 -23.61 -2.25
CA GLU A 74 16.82 -23.76 -0.96
C GLU A 74 17.66 -22.54 -0.57
N SER A 75 18.08 -21.74 -1.55
CA SER A 75 18.85 -20.51 -1.31
C SER A 75 17.97 -19.31 -0.88
N ARG A 76 16.65 -19.46 -0.91
CA ARG A 76 15.71 -18.39 -0.63
C ARG A 76 15.72 -17.99 0.85
N PRO A 77 15.65 -16.69 1.15
CA PRO A 77 15.55 -16.23 2.53
C PRO A 77 14.21 -16.64 3.15
N THR A 78 14.24 -16.92 4.45
CA THR A 78 13.05 -17.28 5.23
C THR A 78 12.44 -16.08 5.97
N GLU A 79 13.24 -15.05 6.24
CA GLU A 79 12.85 -13.87 7.01
C GLU A 79 11.96 -12.95 6.19
N GLN A 80 10.66 -12.89 6.48
CA GLN A 80 9.70 -12.00 5.80
C GLN A 80 9.89 -10.55 6.22
N GLY A 81 9.77 -9.60 5.29
CA GLY A 81 9.92 -8.19 5.60
C GLY A 81 10.05 -7.29 4.37
N ILE A 82 10.39 -6.02 4.61
CA ILE A 82 10.54 -5.00 3.57
C ILE A 82 12.01 -4.61 3.44
N VAL A 83 12.49 -4.52 2.20
CA VAL A 83 13.83 -4.01 1.89
C VAL A 83 13.88 -2.51 2.16
N VAL A 84 14.73 -2.08 3.08
CA VAL A 84 14.89 -0.67 3.46
C VAL A 84 16.18 -0.05 2.91
N GLY A 85 17.10 -0.88 2.45
CA GLY A 85 18.37 -0.39 1.92
C GLY A 85 19.25 -1.53 1.42
N CYS A 86 20.38 -1.20 0.85
CA CYS A 86 21.38 -2.18 0.50
C CYS A 86 22.80 -1.69 0.72
N LYS A 87 23.71 -2.64 0.88
CA LYS A 87 25.15 -2.41 0.91
C LYS A 87 25.79 -3.20 -0.22
N ASN A 88 26.57 -2.53 -1.03
CA ASN A 88 27.29 -3.16 -2.12
C ASN A 88 28.73 -3.45 -1.71
N SER A 89 29.20 -4.62 -2.00
CA SER A 89 30.57 -5.07 -1.80
C SER A 89 31.10 -5.72 -3.08
N ARG A 90 32.41 -6.03 -3.11
CA ARG A 90 32.99 -6.83 -4.22
C ARG A 90 32.40 -8.23 -4.30
N LYS A 91 31.88 -8.77 -3.17
CA LYS A 91 31.29 -10.12 -3.07
C LYS A 91 29.81 -10.18 -3.45
N GLY A 92 29.13 -9.04 -3.63
CA GLY A 92 27.71 -8.98 -3.95
C GLY A 92 26.96 -7.83 -3.27
N THR A 93 25.65 -7.90 -3.34
CA THR A 93 24.74 -6.93 -2.71
C THR A 93 24.10 -7.58 -1.48
N THR A 94 24.22 -6.93 -0.33
CA THR A 94 23.50 -7.33 0.89
C THR A 94 22.35 -6.37 1.10
N ALA A 95 21.12 -6.87 1.15
CA ALA A 95 19.92 -6.09 1.50
C ALA A 95 19.81 -5.91 3.00
N MET A 96 19.32 -4.77 3.41
CA MET A 96 18.88 -4.50 4.77
C MET A 96 17.36 -4.61 4.79
N VAL A 97 16.84 -5.52 5.61
CA VAL A 97 15.42 -5.86 5.66
C VAL A 97 14.84 -5.54 7.02
N ASP A 98 13.74 -4.82 7.02
CA ASP A 98 12.91 -4.65 8.21
C ASP A 98 11.94 -5.82 8.33
N THR A 99 12.06 -6.58 9.41
CA THR A 99 11.23 -7.77 9.67
C THR A 99 10.10 -7.51 10.66
N GLY A 100 9.92 -6.25 11.08
CA GLY A 100 8.83 -5.87 12.00
C GLY A 100 7.45 -5.92 11.34
N ASP A 101 6.43 -6.19 12.13
CA ASP A 101 5.02 -6.09 11.69
C ASP A 101 4.57 -4.62 11.77
N ILE A 102 5.07 -3.79 10.87
CA ILE A 102 4.83 -2.34 10.82
C ILE A 102 4.49 -1.90 9.40
N HIS A 103 3.68 -0.86 9.28
CA HIS A 103 3.45 -0.21 7.99
C HIS A 103 4.64 0.62 7.57
N ALA A 104 4.82 0.77 6.26
CA ALA A 104 5.90 1.57 5.70
C ALA A 104 5.33 2.61 4.73
N LEU A 105 5.82 3.84 4.79
CA LEU A 105 5.53 4.91 3.85
C LEU A 105 6.72 5.12 2.92
N MET A 106 6.47 5.08 1.61
CA MET A 106 7.46 5.51 0.62
C MET A 106 7.04 6.85 0.03
N ILE A 107 7.87 7.87 0.18
CA ILE A 107 7.58 9.21 -0.32
C ILE A 107 8.74 9.79 -1.14
N GLY A 108 8.43 10.44 -2.25
CA GLY A 108 9.40 11.15 -3.08
C GLY A 108 8.81 11.59 -4.42
N ALA A 109 9.40 12.61 -5.01
CA ALA A 109 8.93 13.17 -6.27
C ALA A 109 8.85 12.15 -7.41
N ALA A 110 8.12 12.49 -8.47
CA ALA A 110 8.15 11.69 -9.70
C ALA A 110 9.58 11.60 -10.25
N GLY A 111 9.96 10.43 -10.76
CA GLY A 111 11.27 10.23 -11.37
C GLY A 111 12.45 10.00 -10.41
N VAL A 112 12.28 10.08 -9.07
CA VAL A 112 13.35 9.74 -8.11
C VAL A 112 13.66 8.24 -8.06
N GLY A 113 12.81 7.43 -8.69
CA GLY A 113 13.03 5.99 -8.86
C GLY A 113 12.38 5.12 -7.78
N LYS A 114 11.29 5.55 -7.15
CA LYS A 114 10.52 4.76 -6.16
C LYS A 114 10.28 3.32 -6.65
N THR A 115 9.74 3.17 -7.84
CA THR A 115 9.44 1.86 -8.42
C THR A 115 10.71 1.07 -8.73
N ALA A 116 11.64 1.64 -9.50
CA ALA A 116 12.79 0.91 -10.03
C ALA A 116 13.89 0.61 -9.01
N TYR A 117 14.12 1.49 -8.03
CA TYR A 117 15.15 1.29 -7.02
C TYR A 117 14.63 0.61 -5.76
N TRP A 118 13.34 0.77 -5.44
CA TRP A 118 12.81 0.29 -4.17
C TRP A 118 11.67 -0.73 -4.31
N LEU A 119 10.61 -0.44 -5.07
CA LEU A 119 9.45 -1.34 -5.15
C LEU A 119 9.81 -2.70 -5.78
N TYR A 120 10.56 -2.70 -6.89
CA TYR A 120 10.97 -3.96 -7.51
C TYR A 120 11.81 -4.85 -6.60
N PRO A 121 12.85 -4.36 -5.90
CA PRO A 121 13.53 -5.17 -4.89
C PRO A 121 12.61 -5.69 -3.78
N CYS A 122 11.61 -4.91 -3.35
CA CYS A 122 10.64 -5.36 -2.34
C CYS A 122 9.74 -6.48 -2.88
N ILE A 123 9.25 -6.37 -4.12
CA ILE A 123 8.45 -7.42 -4.75
C ILE A 123 9.27 -8.69 -4.97
N GLU A 124 10.50 -8.58 -5.46
CA GLU A 124 11.40 -9.73 -5.59
C GLU A 124 11.62 -10.43 -4.25
N TYR A 125 11.85 -9.63 -3.19
CA TYR A 125 12.05 -10.16 -1.85
C TYR A 125 10.77 -10.80 -1.30
N ALA A 126 9.60 -10.19 -1.54
CA ALA A 126 8.31 -10.78 -1.18
C ALA A 126 8.10 -12.14 -1.85
N CYS A 127 8.42 -12.22 -3.15
CA CYS A 127 8.36 -13.49 -3.89
C CYS A 127 9.32 -14.54 -3.32
N ALA A 128 10.55 -14.16 -3.01
CA ALA A 128 11.57 -15.07 -2.49
C ALA A 128 11.18 -15.63 -1.10
N THR A 129 10.56 -14.80 -0.25
CA THR A 129 10.14 -15.20 1.11
C THR A 129 8.73 -15.77 1.19
N GLY A 130 8.00 -15.83 0.07
CA GLY A 130 6.65 -16.41 0.00
C GLY A 130 5.55 -15.55 0.61
N MET A 131 5.76 -14.24 0.75
CA MET A 131 4.69 -13.31 1.18
C MET A 131 3.69 -13.10 0.05
N SER A 132 2.40 -13.21 0.33
CA SER A 132 1.39 -12.78 -0.64
C SER A 132 1.35 -11.26 -0.72
N PHE A 133 1.15 -10.72 -1.91
CA PHE A 133 1.11 -9.29 -2.09
C PHE A 133 0.06 -8.82 -3.10
N LEU A 134 -0.47 -7.63 -2.83
CA LEU A 134 -1.24 -6.84 -3.78
C LEU A 134 -0.37 -5.66 -4.21
N SER A 135 -0.38 -5.33 -5.50
CA SER A 135 0.28 -4.13 -6.03
C SER A 135 -0.65 -3.36 -6.95
N THR A 136 -0.86 -2.07 -6.67
CA THR A 136 -1.48 -1.16 -7.64
C THR A 136 -0.44 -0.75 -8.67
N ASP A 137 -0.86 -0.56 -9.92
CA ASP A 137 0.02 -0.29 -11.06
C ASP A 137 -0.67 0.63 -12.07
N THR A 138 -0.23 1.87 -12.17
CA THR A 138 -0.77 2.83 -13.14
C THR A 138 -0.18 2.66 -14.54
N LYS A 139 1.02 2.09 -14.67
CA LYS A 139 1.79 2.02 -15.91
C LYS A 139 1.85 0.64 -16.55
N VAL A 140 1.24 -0.37 -15.89
CA VAL A 140 1.35 -1.78 -16.26
C VAL A 140 2.80 -2.31 -16.17
N ASP A 141 3.71 -1.53 -15.59
CA ASP A 141 5.14 -1.87 -15.56
C ASP A 141 5.44 -2.94 -14.50
N VAL A 142 4.73 -2.91 -13.38
CA VAL A 142 4.94 -3.86 -12.27
C VAL A 142 4.49 -5.25 -12.69
N VAL A 143 3.27 -5.37 -13.23
CA VAL A 143 2.76 -6.66 -13.70
C VAL A 143 3.56 -7.23 -14.86
N ARG A 144 3.96 -6.40 -15.83
CA ARG A 144 4.79 -6.83 -16.96
C ARG A 144 6.14 -7.38 -16.51
N ASN A 145 6.75 -6.73 -15.52
CA ASN A 145 8.09 -7.07 -15.07
C ASN A 145 8.07 -8.24 -14.07
N TYR A 146 7.03 -8.36 -13.26
CA TYR A 146 7.00 -9.31 -12.14
C TYR A 146 5.96 -10.40 -12.24
N GLY A 147 4.87 -10.24 -12.98
CA GLY A 147 3.84 -11.27 -13.10
C GLY A 147 4.43 -12.63 -13.49
N THR A 148 5.10 -12.70 -14.64
CA THR A 148 5.75 -13.95 -15.11
C THR A 148 6.88 -14.43 -14.19
N ILE A 149 7.62 -13.52 -13.55
CA ILE A 149 8.68 -13.90 -12.62
C ILE A 149 8.10 -14.56 -11.38
N ALA A 150 7.08 -13.97 -10.78
CA ALA A 150 6.41 -14.51 -9.61
C ALA A 150 5.79 -15.88 -9.88
N GLU A 151 5.10 -16.03 -11.02
CA GLU A 151 4.48 -17.29 -11.42
C GLU A 151 5.53 -18.37 -11.70
N LYS A 152 6.42 -18.12 -12.66
CA LYS A 152 7.32 -19.14 -13.20
C LYS A 152 8.44 -19.57 -12.24
N TYR A 153 9.02 -18.61 -11.52
CA TYR A 153 10.20 -18.90 -10.69
C TYR A 153 9.87 -19.11 -9.23
N TYR A 154 8.79 -18.50 -8.73
CA TYR A 154 8.45 -18.58 -7.31
C TYR A 154 7.17 -19.38 -7.03
N GLY A 155 6.44 -19.79 -8.09
CA GLY A 155 5.23 -20.61 -7.99
C GLY A 155 4.02 -19.86 -7.42
N TYR A 156 3.92 -18.55 -7.71
CA TYR A 156 2.78 -17.74 -7.30
C TYR A 156 1.57 -17.97 -8.20
N LYS A 157 0.40 -17.96 -7.60
CA LYS A 157 -0.85 -17.72 -8.34
C LYS A 157 -0.96 -16.23 -8.61
N ILE A 158 -1.29 -15.87 -9.84
CA ILE A 158 -1.34 -14.48 -10.28
C ILE A 158 -2.78 -14.12 -10.63
N SER A 159 -3.28 -13.03 -10.08
CA SER A 159 -4.50 -12.38 -10.53
C SER A 159 -4.17 -10.96 -11.01
N VAL A 160 -4.65 -10.60 -12.19
CA VAL A 160 -4.52 -9.26 -12.75
C VAL A 160 -5.91 -8.71 -12.97
N ILE A 161 -6.24 -7.71 -12.18
CA ILE A 161 -7.48 -6.95 -12.28
C ILE A 161 -7.16 -5.72 -13.12
N ASP A 162 -7.43 -5.80 -14.41
CA ASP A 162 -7.12 -4.72 -15.36
C ASP A 162 -8.34 -3.83 -15.57
N LEU A 163 -8.41 -2.73 -14.80
CA LEU A 163 -9.49 -1.75 -14.92
C LEU A 163 -9.28 -0.77 -16.08
N ARG A 164 -8.13 -0.82 -16.75
CA ARG A 164 -7.86 -0.08 -18.00
C ARG A 164 -8.46 -0.81 -19.21
N ASN A 165 -8.43 -2.14 -19.18
CA ASN A 165 -8.97 -3.02 -20.21
C ASN A 165 -9.72 -4.19 -19.54
N PRO A 166 -10.91 -3.96 -18.97
CA PRO A 166 -11.64 -4.97 -18.21
C PRO A 166 -11.92 -6.24 -18.99
N THR A 167 -12.08 -6.14 -20.32
CA THR A 167 -12.29 -7.31 -21.23
C THR A 167 -11.10 -8.27 -21.31
N ARG A 168 -9.92 -7.85 -20.82
CA ARG A 168 -8.70 -8.67 -20.76
C ARG A 168 -8.29 -9.01 -19.34
N SER A 169 -9.10 -8.61 -18.37
CA SER A 169 -8.88 -8.83 -16.95
C SER A 169 -9.18 -10.28 -16.55
N HIS A 170 -8.58 -10.73 -15.47
CA HIS A 170 -9.12 -11.88 -14.75
C HIS A 170 -10.44 -11.48 -14.09
N GLY A 171 -11.32 -12.45 -13.86
CA GLY A 171 -12.57 -12.24 -13.17
C GLY A 171 -12.37 -11.79 -11.73
N ASN A 172 -13.27 -10.94 -11.25
CA ASN A 172 -13.33 -10.51 -9.86
C ASN A 172 -14.78 -10.39 -9.41
N ASN A 173 -15.43 -11.54 -9.27
CA ASN A 173 -16.78 -11.61 -8.74
C ASN A 173 -16.80 -11.22 -7.26
N LEU A 174 -17.41 -10.10 -6.94
CA LEU A 174 -17.51 -9.61 -5.56
C LEU A 174 -18.23 -10.60 -4.63
N LEU A 175 -19.11 -11.45 -5.17
CA LEU A 175 -19.88 -12.43 -4.40
C LEU A 175 -19.16 -13.78 -4.23
N HIS A 176 -17.92 -13.94 -4.73
CA HIS A 176 -17.23 -15.22 -4.78
C HIS A 176 -17.23 -15.98 -3.44
N LEU A 177 -16.86 -15.32 -2.33
CA LEU A 177 -16.85 -15.98 -1.02
C LEU A 177 -18.26 -16.29 -0.49
N VAL A 178 -19.25 -15.44 -0.78
CA VAL A 178 -20.64 -15.71 -0.43
C VAL A 178 -21.13 -16.97 -1.14
N ASN A 179 -20.90 -17.04 -2.46
CA ASN A 179 -21.28 -18.18 -3.28
C ASN A 179 -20.61 -19.47 -2.80
N LYS A 180 -19.30 -19.42 -2.56
CA LYS A 180 -18.51 -20.55 -2.05
C LYS A 180 -19.09 -21.12 -0.76
N TYR A 181 -19.37 -20.27 0.23
CA TYR A 181 -19.90 -20.73 1.51
C TYR A 181 -21.36 -21.11 1.44
N MET A 182 -22.14 -20.52 0.54
CA MET A 182 -23.52 -20.94 0.29
C MET A 182 -23.57 -22.34 -0.35
N ASP A 183 -22.67 -22.63 -1.30
CA ASP A 183 -22.57 -23.97 -1.92
C ASP A 183 -22.11 -25.02 -0.90
N LEU A 184 -21.16 -24.70 -0.04
CA LEU A 184 -20.77 -25.59 1.08
C LEU A 184 -21.92 -25.85 2.04
N TYR A 185 -22.71 -24.82 2.37
CA TYR A 185 -23.90 -24.98 3.21
C TYR A 185 -24.97 -25.85 2.56
N LYS A 186 -25.20 -25.69 1.25
CA LYS A 186 -26.15 -26.57 0.51
C LYS A 186 -25.70 -28.03 0.48
N ALA A 187 -24.39 -28.26 0.39
CA ALA A 187 -23.83 -29.62 0.41
C ALA A 187 -23.88 -30.25 1.81
N GLU A 188 -23.71 -29.46 2.86
CA GLU A 188 -23.64 -29.91 4.26
C GLU A 188 -24.49 -28.98 5.17
N PRO A 189 -25.82 -29.07 5.12
CA PRO A 189 -26.75 -28.17 5.84
C PRO A 189 -26.63 -28.20 7.37
N GLU A 190 -26.12 -29.28 7.93
CA GLU A 190 -25.83 -29.42 9.35
C GLU A 190 -24.70 -28.52 9.85
N HIS A 191 -23.81 -28.09 8.95
CA HIS A 191 -22.70 -27.20 9.27
C HIS A 191 -23.11 -25.72 9.17
N LEU A 192 -23.85 -25.23 10.14
CA LEU A 192 -24.32 -23.81 10.20
C LEU A 192 -23.20 -22.76 10.10
N VAL A 193 -21.96 -23.16 10.35
CA VAL A 193 -20.77 -22.28 10.19
C VAL A 193 -20.64 -21.79 8.76
N TYR A 194 -20.95 -22.61 7.75
CA TYR A 194 -20.89 -22.18 6.35
C TYR A 194 -21.94 -21.11 6.05
N LYS A 195 -23.17 -21.28 6.53
CA LYS A 195 -24.22 -20.26 6.42
C LYS A 195 -23.81 -18.94 7.08
N ALA A 196 -23.30 -19.01 8.31
CA ALA A 196 -22.84 -17.83 9.04
C ALA A 196 -21.71 -17.09 8.31
N ARG A 197 -20.80 -17.80 7.64
CA ARG A 197 -19.75 -17.20 6.81
C ARG A 197 -20.31 -16.54 5.57
N ALA A 198 -21.23 -17.16 4.85
CA ALA A 198 -21.91 -16.55 3.71
C ALA A 198 -22.60 -15.24 4.12
N GLU A 199 -23.35 -15.23 5.23
CA GLU A 199 -23.99 -14.04 5.79
C GLU A 199 -22.97 -12.94 6.14
N LYS A 200 -21.84 -13.31 6.76
CA LYS A 200 -20.75 -12.38 7.11
C LYS A 200 -20.16 -11.72 5.89
N TYR A 201 -19.82 -12.49 4.85
CA TYR A 201 -19.27 -11.94 3.61
C TYR A 201 -20.29 -11.10 2.84
N ALA A 202 -21.56 -11.48 2.80
CA ALA A 202 -22.62 -10.67 2.20
C ALA A 202 -22.73 -9.30 2.87
N LYS A 203 -22.67 -9.23 4.21
CA LYS A 203 -22.63 -7.95 4.96
C LYS A 203 -21.40 -7.13 4.65
N ILE A 204 -20.22 -7.76 4.55
CA ILE A 204 -18.96 -7.05 4.20
C ILE A 204 -19.11 -6.35 2.86
N ILE A 205 -19.63 -7.05 1.86
CA ILE A 205 -19.82 -6.52 0.49
C ILE A 205 -20.85 -5.40 0.50
N SER A 206 -22.04 -5.64 1.08
CA SER A 206 -23.12 -4.65 1.15
C SER A 206 -22.66 -3.36 1.82
N LYS A 207 -22.01 -3.49 2.97
CA LYS A 207 -21.46 -2.34 3.69
C LYS A 207 -20.41 -1.60 2.87
N THR A 208 -19.53 -2.33 2.18
CA THR A 208 -18.48 -1.71 1.37
C THR A 208 -19.08 -0.92 0.19
N ILE A 209 -20.10 -1.46 -0.46
CA ILE A 209 -20.77 -0.81 -1.60
C ILE A 209 -21.57 0.42 -1.13
N ILE A 210 -22.37 0.28 -0.08
CA ILE A 210 -23.23 1.38 0.40
C ILE A 210 -22.42 2.55 0.94
N LEU A 211 -21.30 2.28 1.61
CA LEU A 211 -20.43 3.33 2.18
C LEU A 211 -19.41 3.90 1.19
N SER A 212 -19.28 3.31 0.01
CA SER A 212 -18.29 3.75 -0.98
C SER A 212 -18.49 5.22 -1.38
N GLY A 213 -17.41 6.02 -1.24
CA GLY A 213 -17.39 7.43 -1.62
C GLY A 213 -18.12 8.39 -0.66
N MET A 214 -18.37 7.99 0.58
CA MET A 214 -19.03 8.81 1.58
C MET A 214 -18.21 8.97 2.86
N ASP A 215 -18.23 10.15 3.45
CA ASP A 215 -17.78 10.35 4.83
C ASP A 215 -18.87 9.88 5.80
N SER A 216 -18.51 9.06 6.77
CA SER A 216 -19.43 8.58 7.81
C SER A 216 -20.10 9.71 8.61
N ALA A 217 -19.46 10.88 8.67
CA ALA A 217 -20.02 12.09 9.26
C ALA A 217 -21.18 12.71 8.44
N SER A 218 -21.34 12.33 7.17
CA SER A 218 -22.36 12.89 6.27
C SER A 218 -23.73 12.21 6.34
N PHE A 219 -23.88 11.14 7.11
CA PHE A 219 -25.15 10.38 7.16
C PHE A 219 -26.30 11.18 7.79
N GLY A 220 -26.03 11.95 8.84
CA GLY A 220 -27.01 12.83 9.46
C GLY A 220 -28.39 12.18 9.61
N GLN A 221 -29.45 12.89 9.18
CA GLN A 221 -30.85 12.42 9.20
C GLN A 221 -31.14 11.29 8.21
N ASN A 222 -30.23 10.97 7.28
CA ASN A 222 -30.40 9.97 6.23
C ASN A 222 -29.82 8.59 6.62
N ALA A 223 -29.26 8.41 7.82
CA ALA A 223 -28.65 7.16 8.27
C ALA A 223 -29.57 5.95 8.08
N PHE A 224 -30.87 6.11 8.40
CA PHE A 224 -31.87 5.05 8.22
C PHE A 224 -31.91 4.50 6.78
N PHE A 225 -31.86 5.37 5.77
CA PHE A 225 -31.95 4.93 4.37
C PHE A 225 -30.72 4.13 3.94
N TYR A 226 -29.53 4.46 4.44
CA TYR A 226 -28.31 3.72 4.17
C TYR A 226 -28.30 2.37 4.88
N ASP A 227 -28.70 2.32 6.15
CA ASP A 227 -28.78 1.06 6.92
C ASP A 227 -29.83 0.11 6.32
N ALA A 228 -30.99 0.65 5.93
CA ALA A 228 -32.04 -0.14 5.27
C ALA A 228 -31.60 -0.62 3.86
N ALA A 229 -30.86 0.21 3.10
CA ALA A 229 -30.30 -0.17 1.81
C ALA A 229 -29.19 -1.24 1.96
N GLU A 230 -28.34 -1.16 3.01
CA GLU A 230 -27.36 -2.20 3.33
C GLU A 230 -28.07 -3.54 3.63
N GLY A 231 -29.13 -3.50 4.43
CA GLY A 231 -29.94 -4.68 4.73
C GLY A 231 -30.59 -5.29 3.49
N LEU A 232 -31.20 -4.45 2.65
CA LEU A 232 -31.81 -4.87 1.38
C LEU A 232 -30.78 -5.52 0.45
N LEU A 233 -29.61 -4.89 0.31
CA LEU A 233 -28.52 -5.39 -0.53
C LEU A 233 -27.98 -6.73 0.01
N THR A 234 -27.81 -6.85 1.34
CA THR A 234 -27.38 -8.10 1.99
C THR A 234 -28.39 -9.23 1.71
N ALA A 235 -29.69 -8.94 1.89
CA ALA A 235 -30.74 -9.91 1.60
C ALA A 235 -30.72 -10.38 0.14
N THR A 236 -30.61 -9.44 -0.79
CA THR A 236 -30.61 -9.77 -2.23
C THR A 236 -29.36 -10.54 -2.63
N ILE A 237 -28.18 -10.21 -2.08
CA ILE A 237 -26.95 -10.99 -2.28
C ILE A 237 -27.13 -12.44 -1.83
N LEU A 238 -27.71 -12.66 -0.65
CA LEU A 238 -27.97 -14.00 -0.13
C LEU A 238 -28.94 -14.76 -1.04
N LEU A 239 -30.02 -14.12 -1.51
CA LEU A 239 -30.96 -14.74 -2.43
C LEU A 239 -30.32 -15.14 -3.76
N VAL A 240 -29.52 -14.26 -4.35
CA VAL A 240 -28.77 -14.54 -5.58
C VAL A 240 -27.83 -15.74 -5.37
N SER A 241 -27.08 -15.76 -4.29
CA SER A 241 -26.13 -16.83 -3.99
C SER A 241 -26.83 -18.17 -3.66
N GLU A 242 -28.04 -18.12 -3.12
CA GLU A 242 -28.78 -19.31 -2.70
C GLU A 242 -29.62 -19.92 -3.82
N PHE A 243 -30.29 -19.10 -4.63
CA PHE A 243 -31.33 -19.57 -5.55
C PHE A 243 -31.00 -19.42 -7.03
N CYS A 244 -30.04 -18.55 -7.40
CA CYS A 244 -29.67 -18.40 -8.80
C CYS A 244 -28.68 -19.48 -9.26
N GLU A 245 -28.62 -19.68 -10.59
CA GLU A 245 -27.63 -20.56 -11.21
C GLU A 245 -26.21 -20.00 -11.03
N PRO A 246 -25.16 -20.84 -11.01
CA PRO A 246 -23.78 -20.39 -10.75
C PRO A 246 -23.32 -19.22 -11.63
N GLU A 247 -23.71 -19.19 -12.91
CA GLU A 247 -23.34 -18.15 -13.87
C GLU A 247 -24.05 -16.82 -13.62
N GLU A 248 -25.14 -16.83 -12.83
CA GLU A 248 -25.95 -15.65 -12.50
C GLU A 248 -25.60 -15.06 -11.13
N ARG A 249 -24.72 -15.68 -10.35
CA ARG A 249 -24.39 -15.28 -8.99
C ARG A 249 -23.33 -14.19 -8.93
N HIS A 250 -23.72 -12.98 -9.36
CA HIS A 250 -22.85 -11.81 -9.40
C HIS A 250 -23.61 -10.51 -9.10
N ILE A 251 -22.87 -9.40 -8.91
CA ILE A 251 -23.45 -8.13 -8.48
C ILE A 251 -24.46 -7.52 -9.48
N VAL A 252 -24.31 -7.80 -10.77
CA VAL A 252 -25.23 -7.31 -11.80
C VAL A 252 -26.60 -7.98 -11.65
N SER A 253 -26.68 -9.26 -11.29
CA SER A 253 -27.95 -9.95 -10.97
C SER A 253 -28.62 -9.35 -9.74
N VAL A 254 -27.83 -8.99 -8.72
CA VAL A 254 -28.35 -8.29 -7.54
C VAL A 254 -29.01 -6.97 -7.93
N PHE A 255 -28.35 -6.18 -8.80
CA PHE A 255 -28.93 -4.95 -9.32
C PHE A 255 -30.27 -5.19 -10.03
N LYS A 256 -30.31 -6.15 -10.95
CA LYS A 256 -31.54 -6.47 -11.72
C LYS A 256 -32.68 -6.90 -10.81
N ILE A 257 -32.41 -7.74 -9.84
CA ILE A 257 -33.44 -8.18 -8.87
C ILE A 257 -34.01 -6.99 -8.11
N ILE A 258 -33.15 -6.09 -7.60
CA ILE A 258 -33.62 -4.89 -6.89
C ILE A 258 -34.44 -3.99 -7.80
N GLN A 259 -34.01 -3.80 -9.03
CA GLN A 259 -34.69 -2.93 -10.01
C GLN A 259 -36.04 -3.50 -10.44
N GLU A 260 -36.11 -4.78 -10.77
CA GLU A 260 -37.28 -5.40 -11.35
C GLU A 260 -38.34 -5.80 -10.30
N LEU A 261 -37.91 -6.45 -9.19
CA LEU A 261 -38.85 -6.98 -8.20
C LEU A 261 -39.37 -5.92 -7.22
N LEU A 262 -38.64 -4.83 -7.03
CA LEU A 262 -39.06 -3.71 -6.18
C LEU A 262 -39.80 -2.61 -6.96
N ALA A 263 -39.90 -2.72 -8.28
CA ALA A 263 -40.69 -1.78 -9.09
C ALA A 263 -42.14 -1.71 -8.58
N PRO A 264 -42.73 -0.51 -8.47
CA PRO A 264 -44.10 -0.36 -8.01
C PRO A 264 -45.07 -1.14 -8.89
N THR A 265 -45.95 -1.94 -8.30
CA THR A 265 -47.02 -2.58 -9.04
C THR A 265 -48.19 -1.62 -9.19
N ASN A 266 -48.81 -1.55 -10.38
CA ASN A 266 -49.99 -0.70 -10.68
C ASN A 266 -51.25 -1.12 -9.90
N LYS A 267 -51.20 -2.16 -9.08
CA LYS A 267 -52.27 -2.65 -8.22
C LYS A 267 -51.92 -2.42 -6.77
N LYS A 268 -52.88 -1.95 -5.97
CA LYS A 268 -52.75 -1.88 -4.50
C LYS A 268 -52.43 -3.28 -3.96
N GLY A 269 -51.16 -3.57 -3.76
CA GLY A 269 -50.70 -4.88 -3.27
C GLY A 269 -49.19 -4.94 -3.05
N LYS A 270 -48.70 -6.05 -2.53
CA LYS A 270 -47.27 -6.30 -2.33
C LYS A 270 -46.54 -6.29 -3.65
N ASN A 271 -45.32 -5.72 -3.69
CA ASN A 271 -44.43 -5.86 -4.84
C ASN A 271 -43.91 -7.31 -4.96
N GLN A 272 -43.30 -7.63 -6.11
CA GLN A 272 -42.82 -9.00 -6.36
C GLN A 272 -41.75 -9.45 -5.35
N PHE A 273 -40.92 -8.54 -4.86
CA PHE A 273 -39.91 -8.85 -3.86
C PHE A 273 -40.55 -9.23 -2.50
N GLN A 274 -41.62 -8.52 -2.10
CA GLN A 274 -42.39 -8.87 -0.90
C GLN A 274 -43.07 -10.23 -1.05
N LEU A 275 -43.61 -10.53 -2.24
CA LEU A 275 -44.20 -11.84 -2.53
C LEU A 275 -43.15 -12.97 -2.45
N LEU A 276 -41.95 -12.73 -3.02
CA LEU A 276 -40.82 -13.67 -2.92
C LEU A 276 -40.45 -13.93 -1.46
N MET A 277 -40.40 -12.88 -0.62
CA MET A 277 -40.12 -13.02 0.81
C MET A 277 -41.19 -13.83 1.56
N ASP A 278 -42.45 -13.73 1.14
CA ASP A 278 -43.54 -14.52 1.77
C ASP A 278 -43.40 -16.04 1.52
N TYR A 279 -42.76 -16.45 0.41
CA TYR A 279 -42.48 -17.86 0.14
C TYR A 279 -41.34 -18.44 0.99
N LEU A 280 -40.47 -17.61 1.53
CA LEU A 280 -39.36 -18.07 2.35
C LEU A 280 -39.81 -18.44 3.76
N PRO A 281 -39.16 -19.40 4.45
CA PRO A 281 -39.39 -19.69 5.87
C PRO A 281 -39.24 -18.43 6.74
N ASP A 282 -39.97 -18.38 7.87
CA ASP A 282 -39.97 -17.19 8.73
C ASP A 282 -38.61 -16.90 9.39
N ASP A 283 -37.81 -17.93 9.59
CA ASP A 283 -36.44 -17.86 10.11
C ASP A 283 -35.39 -17.58 9.05
N HIS A 284 -35.78 -17.41 7.77
CA HIS A 284 -34.86 -17.16 6.70
C HIS A 284 -34.19 -15.79 6.85
N LYS A 285 -32.84 -15.75 6.84
CA LYS A 285 -32.06 -14.54 7.12
C LYS A 285 -32.28 -13.40 6.13
N ALA A 286 -32.56 -13.67 4.87
CA ALA A 286 -32.90 -12.64 3.89
C ALA A 286 -34.15 -11.83 4.32
N LYS A 287 -35.17 -12.47 4.91
CA LYS A 287 -36.35 -11.75 5.47
C LYS A 287 -35.93 -10.77 6.57
N TRP A 288 -35.03 -11.21 7.45
CA TRP A 288 -34.59 -10.38 8.57
C TRP A 288 -33.76 -9.20 8.11
N PHE A 289 -32.83 -9.41 7.17
CA PHE A 289 -32.01 -8.32 6.63
C PHE A 289 -32.83 -7.31 5.84
N ALA A 290 -33.77 -7.77 5.02
CA ALA A 290 -34.67 -6.89 4.26
C ALA A 290 -35.75 -6.21 5.14
N GLY A 291 -35.96 -6.67 6.37
CA GLY A 291 -37.08 -6.25 7.22
C GLY A 291 -37.17 -4.76 7.44
N ALA A 292 -36.05 -4.06 7.65
CA ALA A 292 -36.04 -2.62 7.80
C ALA A 292 -36.53 -1.89 6.54
N ALA A 293 -36.18 -2.40 5.36
CA ALA A 293 -36.62 -1.85 4.08
C ALA A 293 -38.09 -2.19 3.80
N LEU A 294 -38.50 -3.45 4.00
CA LEU A 294 -39.81 -3.95 3.60
C LEU A 294 -40.97 -3.50 4.50
N ASN A 295 -40.67 -3.22 5.77
CA ASN A 295 -41.67 -2.81 6.77
C ASN A 295 -41.84 -1.28 6.87
N THR A 296 -41.33 -0.51 5.91
CA THR A 296 -41.47 0.94 5.84
C THR A 296 -42.66 1.35 4.97
N ALA A 297 -43.09 2.62 5.11
CA ALA A 297 -44.07 3.20 4.20
C ALA A 297 -43.53 3.20 2.76
N GLU A 298 -44.42 3.12 1.77
CA GLU A 298 -44.08 3.01 0.35
C GLU A 298 -43.09 4.10 -0.13
N GLN A 299 -43.26 5.34 0.35
CA GLN A 299 -42.37 6.45 0.03
C GLN A 299 -40.96 6.23 0.61
N ALA A 300 -40.83 5.72 1.82
CA ALA A 300 -39.54 5.42 2.43
C ALA A 300 -38.86 4.23 1.73
N MET A 301 -39.64 3.21 1.33
CA MET A 301 -39.14 2.09 0.53
C MET A 301 -38.55 2.57 -0.82
N SER A 302 -39.23 3.49 -1.49
CA SER A 302 -38.71 4.08 -2.74
C SER A 302 -37.38 4.80 -2.54
N SER A 303 -37.21 5.47 -1.40
CA SER A 303 -35.95 6.13 -1.04
C SER A 303 -34.83 5.14 -0.75
N VAL A 304 -35.12 4.05 -0.03
CA VAL A 304 -34.16 2.95 0.22
C VAL A 304 -33.73 2.31 -1.10
N MET A 305 -34.68 2.01 -1.98
CA MET A 305 -34.42 1.44 -3.29
C MET A 305 -33.54 2.36 -4.14
N SER A 306 -33.88 3.66 -4.21
CA SER A 306 -33.09 4.64 -4.95
C SER A 306 -31.67 4.75 -4.40
N THR A 307 -31.49 4.67 -3.08
CA THR A 307 -30.17 4.63 -2.44
C THR A 307 -29.38 3.41 -2.88
N ALA A 308 -29.95 2.23 -2.80
CA ALA A 308 -29.29 0.99 -3.23
C ALA A 308 -28.93 1.01 -4.72
N LEU A 309 -29.91 1.37 -5.60
CA LEU A 309 -29.70 1.41 -7.04
C LEU A 309 -28.68 2.46 -7.47
N SER A 310 -28.63 3.63 -6.82
CA SER A 310 -27.65 4.65 -7.15
C SER A 310 -26.21 4.17 -6.89
N ARG A 311 -26.00 3.35 -5.88
CA ARG A 311 -24.71 2.73 -5.59
C ARG A 311 -24.37 1.61 -6.57
N LEU A 312 -25.34 0.81 -6.93
CA LEU A 312 -25.17 -0.30 -7.86
C LEU A 312 -25.04 0.16 -9.32
N ASN A 313 -25.56 1.33 -9.66
CA ASN A 313 -25.49 1.87 -11.02
C ASN A 313 -24.06 2.06 -11.54
N ALA A 314 -23.11 2.28 -10.63
CA ALA A 314 -21.69 2.38 -10.97
C ALA A 314 -21.09 1.08 -11.54
N PHE A 315 -21.75 -0.07 -11.36
CA PHE A 315 -21.32 -1.38 -11.87
C PHE A 315 -21.90 -1.71 -13.24
N LEU A 316 -22.82 -0.90 -13.76
CA LEU A 316 -23.52 -1.14 -15.03
C LEU A 316 -22.72 -0.58 -16.22
N ASP A 317 -21.52 -1.03 -16.35
CA ASP A 317 -20.67 -0.77 -17.50
C ASP A 317 -20.34 -2.10 -18.17
N SER A 318 -20.62 -2.22 -19.46
CA SER A 318 -20.45 -3.49 -20.20
C SER A 318 -19.02 -4.03 -20.16
N GLU A 319 -18.02 -3.17 -19.99
CA GLU A 319 -16.63 -3.59 -19.81
C GLU A 319 -16.39 -4.09 -18.40
N LEU A 320 -16.94 -3.40 -17.37
CA LEU A 320 -16.84 -3.85 -15.97
C LEU A 320 -17.62 -5.15 -15.73
N GLU A 321 -18.73 -5.37 -16.40
CA GLU A 321 -19.47 -6.64 -16.33
C GLU A 321 -18.60 -7.84 -16.73
N GLN A 322 -17.65 -7.66 -17.67
CA GLN A 322 -16.69 -8.72 -18.05
C GLN A 322 -15.73 -9.09 -16.93
N LEU A 323 -15.52 -8.19 -15.98
CA LEU A 323 -14.71 -8.45 -14.81
C LEU A 323 -15.55 -9.01 -13.65
N LEU A 324 -16.75 -8.44 -13.44
CA LEU A 324 -17.57 -8.69 -12.25
C LEU A 324 -18.43 -9.96 -12.33
N CYS A 325 -18.75 -10.42 -13.53
CA CYS A 325 -19.59 -11.59 -13.76
C CYS A 325 -18.79 -12.91 -13.82
N PHE A 326 -17.47 -12.87 -13.76
CA PHE A 326 -16.63 -14.05 -13.78
C PHE A 326 -15.95 -14.29 -12.44
N ASP A 327 -15.74 -15.57 -12.14
CA ASP A 327 -15.18 -16.01 -10.85
C ASP A 327 -13.80 -15.42 -10.53
N THR A 328 -13.58 -15.23 -9.23
CA THR A 328 -12.33 -14.75 -8.67
C THR A 328 -11.35 -15.91 -8.51
N GLU A 329 -10.19 -15.83 -9.15
CA GLU A 329 -9.17 -16.87 -9.02
C GLU A 329 -8.48 -16.86 -7.65
N ILE A 330 -8.26 -15.66 -7.08
CA ILE A 330 -7.60 -15.45 -5.80
C ILE A 330 -8.55 -14.73 -4.85
N ASP A 331 -9.21 -15.49 -4.00
CA ASP A 331 -9.99 -14.98 -2.88
C ASP A 331 -9.09 -14.66 -1.67
N ALA A 332 -9.64 -14.02 -0.64
CA ALA A 332 -8.88 -13.64 0.56
C ALA A 332 -8.30 -14.85 1.31
N GLU A 333 -8.98 -15.99 1.31
CA GLU A 333 -8.48 -17.21 1.97
C GLU A 333 -7.26 -17.78 1.25
N LYS A 334 -7.32 -17.86 -0.09
CA LYS A 334 -6.17 -18.26 -0.91
C LYS A 334 -5.02 -17.26 -0.75
N PHE A 335 -5.34 -15.97 -0.76
CA PHE A 335 -4.35 -14.91 -0.60
C PHE A 335 -3.60 -15.01 0.73
N CYS A 336 -4.29 -15.34 1.82
CA CYS A 336 -3.67 -15.49 3.14
C CYS A 336 -2.90 -16.80 3.33
N ASN A 337 -3.33 -17.88 2.66
CA ASN A 337 -2.82 -19.23 2.94
C ASN A 337 -1.88 -19.79 1.85
N GLN A 338 -1.81 -19.16 0.69
CA GLN A 338 -1.00 -19.60 -0.45
C GLN A 338 -0.09 -18.45 -0.91
N LYS A 339 0.83 -18.73 -1.83
CA LYS A 339 1.64 -17.72 -2.49
C LYS A 339 0.82 -17.08 -3.61
N CYS A 340 0.30 -15.90 -3.36
CA CYS A 340 -0.56 -15.19 -4.29
C CYS A 340 -0.06 -13.78 -4.56
N ALA A 341 -0.21 -13.31 -5.80
CA ALA A 341 0.04 -11.93 -6.19
C ALA A 341 -1.16 -11.37 -6.95
N ILE A 342 -1.71 -10.27 -6.46
CA ILE A 342 -2.79 -9.53 -7.09
C ILE A 342 -2.23 -8.23 -7.62
N PHE A 343 -2.41 -7.97 -8.91
CA PHE A 343 -2.05 -6.71 -9.56
C PHE A 343 -3.32 -5.99 -9.96
N ILE A 344 -3.51 -4.76 -9.48
CA ILE A 344 -4.60 -3.89 -9.90
C ILE A 344 -4.05 -2.86 -10.86
N VAL A 345 -4.35 -3.02 -12.15
CA VAL A 345 -3.97 -2.06 -13.19
C VAL A 345 -5.01 -0.96 -13.23
N MET A 346 -4.57 0.26 -12.93
CA MET A 346 -5.46 1.42 -12.81
C MET A 346 -5.54 2.21 -14.11
N PRO A 347 -6.73 2.69 -14.50
CA PRO A 347 -6.88 3.61 -15.62
C PRO A 347 -6.34 4.99 -15.23
N GLU A 348 -5.51 5.58 -16.08
CA GLU A 348 -5.05 6.97 -15.86
C GLU A 348 -6.10 8.00 -16.30
N GLU A 349 -6.96 7.64 -17.27
CA GLU A 349 -7.85 8.57 -17.98
C GLU A 349 -9.34 8.34 -17.73
N ASN A 350 -9.74 7.22 -17.12
CA ASN A 350 -11.15 6.92 -16.88
C ASN A 350 -11.50 6.95 -15.38
N PRO A 351 -12.00 8.09 -14.86
CA PRO A 351 -12.37 8.20 -13.45
C PRO A 351 -13.56 7.31 -13.06
N ASN A 352 -14.38 6.87 -14.03
CA ASN A 352 -15.60 6.11 -13.74
C ASN A 352 -15.32 4.71 -13.18
N THR A 353 -14.18 4.11 -13.52
CA THR A 353 -13.79 2.80 -13.00
C THR A 353 -12.85 2.90 -11.78
N PHE A 354 -12.42 4.11 -11.43
CA PHE A 354 -11.48 4.34 -10.32
C PHE A 354 -12.02 3.86 -8.96
N PHE A 355 -13.34 4.02 -8.72
CA PHE A 355 -13.97 3.58 -7.47
C PHE A 355 -13.77 2.08 -7.22
N MET A 356 -13.64 1.27 -8.29
CA MET A 356 -13.42 -0.17 -8.17
C MET A 356 -12.10 -0.50 -7.47
N VAL A 357 -11.06 0.30 -7.66
CA VAL A 357 -9.77 0.10 -6.97
C VAL A 357 -9.96 0.17 -5.45
N SER A 358 -10.63 1.23 -5.00
CA SER A 358 -10.94 1.44 -3.58
C SER A 358 -11.83 0.32 -3.04
N LEU A 359 -12.87 -0.05 -3.79
CA LEU A 359 -13.80 -1.11 -3.41
C LEU A 359 -13.09 -2.47 -3.24
N ILE A 360 -12.27 -2.87 -4.22
CA ILE A 360 -11.54 -4.14 -4.19
C ILE A 360 -10.56 -4.18 -3.02
N ILE A 361 -9.80 -3.11 -2.80
CA ILE A 361 -8.86 -3.03 -1.67
C ILE A 361 -9.60 -3.12 -0.34
N GLN A 362 -10.72 -2.39 -0.18
CA GLN A 362 -11.52 -2.42 1.05
C GLN A 362 -12.14 -3.79 1.30
N GLN A 363 -12.72 -4.40 0.26
CA GLN A 363 -13.32 -5.72 0.37
C GLN A 363 -12.26 -6.74 0.77
N LEU A 364 -11.16 -6.82 0.03
CA LEU A 364 -10.06 -7.76 0.32
C LEU A 364 -9.50 -7.56 1.74
N TYR A 365 -9.32 -6.31 2.16
CA TYR A 365 -8.90 -5.99 3.52
C TYR A 365 -9.85 -6.57 4.57
N ARG A 366 -11.16 -6.33 4.45
CA ARG A 366 -12.16 -6.82 5.41
C ARG A 366 -12.24 -8.34 5.43
N GLU A 367 -12.14 -8.96 4.28
CA GLU A 367 -12.09 -10.42 4.14
C GLU A 367 -10.83 -11.00 4.78
N ILE A 368 -9.66 -10.38 4.58
CA ILE A 368 -8.40 -10.77 5.23
C ILE A 368 -8.51 -10.67 6.76
N LEU A 369 -9.15 -9.62 7.28
CA LEU A 369 -9.38 -9.52 8.73
C LEU A 369 -10.25 -10.68 9.23
N SER A 370 -11.29 -11.07 8.48
CA SER A 370 -12.11 -12.22 8.78
C SER A 370 -11.29 -13.51 8.84
N VAL A 371 -10.39 -13.72 7.87
CA VAL A 371 -9.49 -14.88 7.84
C VAL A 371 -8.51 -14.85 9.02
N ALA A 372 -7.97 -13.68 9.37
CA ALA A 372 -7.10 -13.53 10.52
C ALA A 372 -7.81 -13.88 11.84
N ASP A 373 -9.04 -13.38 12.03
CA ASP A 373 -9.84 -13.66 13.23
C ASP A 373 -10.11 -15.17 13.39
N GLU A 374 -10.38 -15.88 12.31
CA GLU A 374 -10.53 -17.34 12.30
C GLU A 374 -9.23 -18.10 12.61
N ASN A 375 -8.09 -17.50 12.32
CA ASN A 375 -6.75 -18.03 12.64
C ASN A 375 -6.23 -17.59 14.02
N GLY A 376 -7.08 -17.18 14.93
CA GLY A 376 -6.69 -16.72 16.26
C GLY A 376 -6.16 -15.28 16.30
N GLY A 377 -6.59 -14.43 15.37
CA GLY A 377 -6.28 -13.00 15.33
C GLY A 377 -5.04 -12.62 14.51
N VAL A 378 -4.30 -13.60 13.94
CA VAL A 378 -3.05 -13.36 13.21
C VAL A 378 -2.94 -14.24 11.99
N LEU A 379 -2.53 -13.69 10.85
CA LEU A 379 -2.26 -14.45 9.64
C LEU A 379 -1.04 -15.37 9.82
N LYS A 380 -1.11 -16.57 9.25
CA LYS A 380 0.02 -17.52 9.23
C LYS A 380 1.18 -16.97 8.42
N ASN A 381 0.89 -16.42 7.24
CA ASN A 381 1.84 -15.75 6.36
C ASN A 381 1.64 -14.23 6.43
N ARG A 382 2.73 -13.46 6.31
CA ARG A 382 2.63 -12.02 6.14
C ARG A 382 2.08 -11.71 4.75
N CYS A 383 1.10 -10.82 4.69
CA CYS A 383 0.58 -10.25 3.46
C CYS A 383 0.99 -8.77 3.36
N VAL A 384 1.22 -8.28 2.15
CA VAL A 384 1.61 -6.89 1.93
C VAL A 384 0.82 -6.25 0.79
N PHE A 385 0.34 -5.02 1.01
CA PHE A 385 -0.28 -4.17 -0.01
C PHE A 385 0.71 -3.07 -0.40
N PHE A 386 1.28 -3.16 -1.58
CA PHE A 386 2.07 -2.10 -2.20
C PHE A 386 1.14 -1.19 -2.98
N CYS A 387 0.71 -0.10 -2.37
CA CYS A 387 -0.23 0.84 -2.99
C CYS A 387 0.55 1.96 -3.70
N ASP A 388 1.01 1.69 -4.94
CA ASP A 388 1.67 2.72 -5.76
C ASP A 388 0.65 3.80 -6.14
N GLU A 389 1.11 5.05 -6.20
CA GLU A 389 0.29 6.26 -6.40
C GLU A 389 -0.88 6.39 -5.41
N PHE A 390 -0.69 5.95 -4.15
CA PHE A 390 -1.73 5.97 -3.11
C PHE A 390 -2.37 7.35 -2.91
N GLY A 391 -1.61 8.41 -3.10
CA GLY A 391 -2.11 9.79 -2.98
C GLY A 391 -3.04 10.22 -4.10
N THR A 392 -3.13 9.47 -5.20
CA THR A 392 -4.03 9.72 -6.34
C THR A 392 -5.13 8.67 -6.47
N LEU A 393 -5.06 7.59 -5.68
CA LEU A 393 -6.15 6.61 -5.60
C LEU A 393 -7.44 7.30 -5.12
N PRO A 394 -8.61 6.78 -5.53
CA PRO A 394 -9.86 7.18 -4.89
C PRO A 394 -9.76 6.98 -3.38
N LYS A 395 -10.40 7.85 -2.62
CA LYS A 395 -10.44 7.72 -1.15
C LYS A 395 -10.90 6.31 -0.77
N ILE A 396 -10.11 5.66 0.05
CA ILE A 396 -10.49 4.40 0.69
C ILE A 396 -11.14 4.76 2.02
N ASP A 397 -12.46 4.67 2.12
CA ASP A 397 -13.22 5.20 3.27
C ASP A 397 -12.81 4.61 4.61
N SER A 398 -12.30 3.38 4.61
CA SER A 398 -11.80 2.72 5.82
C SER A 398 -10.27 2.78 5.97
N ALA A 399 -9.57 3.66 5.24
CA ALA A 399 -8.09 3.70 5.27
C ALA A 399 -7.54 3.88 6.68
N GLU A 400 -8.06 4.80 7.47
CA GLU A 400 -7.61 5.04 8.85
C GLU A 400 -7.72 3.77 9.70
N MET A 401 -8.84 3.04 9.59
CA MET A 401 -9.01 1.76 10.26
C MET A 401 -8.09 0.68 9.71
N MET A 402 -7.85 0.68 8.39
CA MET A 402 -6.92 -0.26 7.76
C MET A 402 -5.51 -0.12 8.35
N PHE A 403 -5.00 1.10 8.45
CA PHE A 403 -3.68 1.36 9.03
C PHE A 403 -3.62 1.08 10.54
N SER A 404 -4.70 1.32 11.27
CA SER A 404 -4.73 1.09 12.73
C SER A 404 -4.83 -0.40 13.08
N ALA A 405 -5.64 -1.18 12.37
CA ALA A 405 -6.01 -2.55 12.77
C ALA A 405 -5.17 -3.65 12.10
N SER A 406 -4.67 -3.46 10.89
CA SER A 406 -4.06 -4.55 10.11
C SER A 406 -2.67 -4.97 10.57
N ARG A 407 -1.92 -4.07 11.22
CA ARG A 407 -0.55 -4.34 11.68
C ARG A 407 -0.46 -5.57 12.59
N SER A 408 -1.29 -5.64 13.61
CA SER A 408 -1.31 -6.75 14.57
C SER A 408 -1.68 -8.09 13.94
N ARG A 409 -2.27 -8.06 12.75
CA ARG A 409 -2.71 -9.24 12.00
C ARG A 409 -1.73 -9.71 10.93
N ARG A 410 -0.52 -9.12 10.86
CA ARG A 410 0.51 -9.34 9.83
C ARG A 410 0.08 -8.96 8.42
N LEU A 411 -0.87 -8.06 8.27
CA LEU A 411 -1.15 -7.39 7.00
C LEU A 411 -0.42 -6.05 7.00
N GLN A 412 0.56 -5.92 6.14
CA GLN A 412 1.38 -4.72 5.99
C GLN A 412 0.85 -3.87 4.83
N ILE A 413 0.63 -2.58 5.08
CA ILE A 413 0.21 -1.63 4.04
C ILE A 413 1.35 -0.67 3.80
N VAL A 414 1.65 -0.45 2.52
CA VAL A 414 2.77 0.35 2.06
C VAL A 414 2.28 1.38 1.05
N PRO A 415 1.79 2.53 1.50
CA PRO A 415 1.46 3.63 0.60
C PRO A 415 2.73 4.19 -0.03
N ILE A 416 2.69 4.42 -1.34
CA ILE A 416 3.74 5.06 -2.12
C ILE A 416 3.15 6.36 -2.67
N ILE A 417 3.69 7.50 -2.22
CA ILE A 417 3.17 8.84 -2.54
C ILE A 417 4.26 9.75 -3.10
N GLN A 418 3.85 10.83 -3.73
CA GLN A 418 4.79 11.84 -4.24
C GLN A 418 4.99 12.99 -3.24
N SER A 419 3.95 13.33 -2.47
CA SER A 419 3.99 14.38 -1.45
C SER A 419 2.91 14.17 -0.39
N PHE A 420 3.09 14.76 0.78
CA PHE A 420 2.04 14.79 1.82
C PHE A 420 0.79 15.56 1.39
N ALA A 421 0.96 16.59 0.56
CA ALA A 421 -0.18 17.36 0.02
C ALA A 421 -1.17 16.50 -0.79
N GLN A 422 -0.69 15.45 -1.49
CA GLN A 422 -1.59 14.50 -2.17
C GLN A 422 -2.42 13.69 -1.17
N LEU A 423 -1.81 13.28 -0.07
CA LEU A 423 -2.48 12.52 0.97
C LEU A 423 -3.52 13.40 1.70
N GLU A 424 -3.15 14.62 2.06
CA GLU A 424 -4.07 15.61 2.67
C GLU A 424 -5.25 15.97 1.76
N LYS A 425 -5.01 16.10 0.45
CA LYS A 425 -6.08 16.35 -0.51
C LYS A 425 -7.13 15.23 -0.50
N ASN A 426 -6.69 13.99 -0.32
CA ASN A 426 -7.54 12.81 -0.43
C ASN A 426 -8.26 12.46 0.88
N TYR A 427 -7.56 12.60 2.01
CA TYR A 427 -8.04 12.15 3.33
C TYR A 427 -8.31 13.29 4.31
N GLY A 428 -8.10 14.54 3.91
CA GLY A 428 -8.06 15.67 4.83
C GLY A 428 -6.81 15.65 5.70
N LYS A 429 -6.64 16.70 6.51
CA LYS A 429 -5.46 16.79 7.38
C LYS A 429 -5.46 15.70 8.46
N GLU A 430 -6.58 15.53 9.15
CA GLU A 430 -6.70 14.56 10.26
C GLU A 430 -6.52 13.13 9.77
N GLY A 431 -7.19 12.72 8.69
CA GLY A 431 -7.04 11.37 8.12
C GLY A 431 -5.63 11.13 7.58
N SER A 432 -4.99 12.15 6.99
CA SER A 432 -3.59 12.08 6.56
C SER A 432 -2.66 11.87 7.75
N ASP A 433 -2.84 12.60 8.84
CA ASP A 433 -2.03 12.48 10.06
C ASP A 433 -2.20 11.08 10.67
N VAL A 434 -3.43 10.54 10.75
CA VAL A 434 -3.68 9.17 11.23
C VAL A 434 -2.93 8.13 10.38
N ILE A 435 -2.95 8.26 9.06
CA ILE A 435 -2.23 7.34 8.16
C ILE A 435 -0.72 7.43 8.38
N ILE A 436 -0.17 8.64 8.49
CA ILE A 436 1.27 8.89 8.70
C ILE A 436 1.72 8.33 10.06
N ASP A 437 0.98 8.59 11.13
CA ASP A 437 1.31 8.15 12.49
C ASP A 437 1.30 6.62 12.64
N ASN A 438 0.49 5.94 11.86
CA ASN A 438 0.48 4.48 11.81
C ASN A 438 1.58 3.88 10.92
N THR A 439 2.27 4.69 10.10
CA THR A 439 3.43 4.25 9.31
C THR A 439 4.73 4.44 10.08
N GLN A 440 5.12 3.45 10.87
CA GLN A 440 6.30 3.50 11.74
C GLN A 440 7.64 3.46 11.00
N LEU A 441 7.62 3.16 9.71
CA LEU A 441 8.78 3.15 8.83
C LEU A 441 8.52 4.11 7.67
N THR A 442 9.32 5.17 7.55
CA THR A 442 9.25 6.13 6.45
C THR A 442 10.53 6.07 5.62
N ILE A 443 10.39 5.86 4.32
CA ILE A 443 11.48 5.84 3.34
C ILE A 443 11.24 6.97 2.36
N PHE A 444 12.20 7.86 2.20
CA PHE A 444 12.02 8.99 1.30
C PHE A 444 13.25 9.30 0.44
N GLY A 445 12.96 9.68 -0.81
CA GLY A 445 13.94 10.10 -1.79
C GLY A 445 13.99 11.63 -1.97
N GLY A 446 14.39 12.09 -3.15
CA GLY A 446 14.40 13.51 -3.48
C GLY A 446 12.99 14.09 -3.69
N PHE A 447 12.89 15.40 -3.54
CA PHE A 447 11.63 16.15 -3.67
C PHE A 447 11.71 17.17 -4.82
N ALA A 448 10.53 17.55 -5.31
CA ALA A 448 10.43 18.67 -6.25
C ALA A 448 10.91 19.98 -5.60
N PRO A 449 11.45 20.94 -6.38
CA PRO A 449 12.03 22.18 -5.84
C PRO A 449 11.09 22.96 -4.91
N ASN A 450 9.79 22.95 -5.19
CA ASN A 450 8.78 23.69 -4.43
C ASN A 450 7.99 22.82 -3.44
N SER A 451 8.46 21.58 -3.15
CA SER A 451 7.73 20.67 -2.25
C SER A 451 7.88 21.07 -0.79
N THR A 452 6.76 21.24 -0.11
CA THR A 452 6.68 21.43 1.35
C THR A 452 7.02 20.14 2.12
N SER A 453 6.89 18.98 1.49
CA SER A 453 7.24 17.70 2.11
C SER A 453 8.69 17.63 2.56
N ALA A 454 9.60 18.32 1.86
CA ALA A 454 11.01 18.41 2.28
C ALA A 454 11.17 19.16 3.62
N GLU A 455 10.35 20.16 3.88
CA GLU A 455 10.36 20.92 5.13
C GLU A 455 9.84 20.07 6.30
N VAL A 456 8.72 19.38 6.09
CA VAL A 456 8.14 18.46 7.08
C VAL A 456 9.15 17.38 7.47
N LEU A 457 9.79 16.74 6.48
CA LEU A 457 10.75 15.67 6.74
C LEU A 457 12.08 16.17 7.31
N SER A 458 12.53 17.38 6.95
CA SER A 458 13.68 18.01 7.58
C SER A 458 13.45 18.23 9.07
N LYS A 459 12.26 18.71 9.46
CA LYS A 459 11.85 18.84 10.88
C LYS A 459 11.76 17.49 11.57
N ALA A 460 11.18 16.48 10.93
CA ALA A 460 11.04 15.12 11.47
C ALA A 460 12.41 14.43 11.72
N LEU A 461 13.43 14.74 10.91
CA LEU A 461 14.81 14.27 11.13
C LEU A 461 15.47 14.89 12.36
N GLY A 462 14.91 15.99 12.85
CA GLY A 462 15.42 16.70 14.01
C GLY A 462 16.68 17.52 13.73
N SER A 463 17.16 18.17 14.77
CA SER A 463 18.29 19.10 14.70
C SER A 463 19.47 18.61 15.54
N LYS A 464 20.65 19.05 15.17
CA LYS A 464 21.91 18.82 15.89
C LYS A 464 22.58 20.15 16.23
N THR A 465 23.34 20.14 17.31
CA THR A 465 24.18 21.27 17.71
C THR A 465 25.45 21.27 16.88
N VAL A 466 25.70 22.35 16.17
CA VAL A 466 26.93 22.55 15.40
C VAL A 466 27.64 23.83 15.85
N MET A 467 28.95 23.85 15.69
CA MET A 467 29.75 25.06 15.92
C MET A 467 29.67 25.95 14.66
N SER A 468 29.30 27.19 14.84
CA SER A 468 29.39 28.26 13.87
C SER A 468 30.32 29.34 14.39
N GLY A 469 30.95 30.10 13.52
CA GLY A 469 31.81 31.15 13.96
C GLY A 469 32.31 32.03 12.80
N SER A 470 32.86 33.15 13.19
CA SER A 470 33.58 34.07 12.31
C SER A 470 35.07 34.02 12.59
N VAL A 471 35.87 34.14 11.57
CA VAL A 471 37.32 34.26 11.66
C VAL A 471 37.67 35.57 11.01
N SER A 472 38.23 36.48 11.84
CA SER A 472 38.84 37.72 11.36
C SER A 472 40.35 37.49 11.15
N ARG A 473 40.84 37.79 9.97
CA ARG A 473 42.27 37.71 9.61
C ARG A 473 42.84 39.11 9.53
N SER A 474 43.12 39.73 10.68
CA SER A 474 43.91 40.94 10.71
C SER A 474 45.41 40.57 10.73
N LYS A 475 46.27 41.40 10.11
CA LYS A 475 47.72 41.19 10.12
C LYS A 475 48.33 41.16 11.53
N ASN A 476 47.69 41.88 12.45
CA ASN A 476 48.27 42.09 13.80
C ASN A 476 47.50 41.34 14.90
N ASP A 477 46.22 40.90 14.62
CA ASP A 477 45.41 40.23 15.65
C ASP A 477 44.33 39.33 15.02
N PRO A 478 44.66 38.09 14.67
CA PRO A 478 43.67 37.14 14.18
C PRO A 478 42.74 36.74 15.30
N SER A 479 41.43 36.94 15.14
CA SER A 479 40.42 36.56 16.12
C SER A 479 39.44 35.54 15.56
N GLN A 480 38.96 34.67 16.44
CA GLN A 480 37.97 33.67 16.14
C GLN A 480 36.84 33.77 17.19
N SER A 481 35.64 34.05 16.68
CA SER A 481 34.42 33.96 17.51
C SER A 481 33.68 32.65 17.16
N LEU A 482 33.39 31.86 18.18
CA LEU A 482 32.69 30.58 18.05
C LEU A 482 31.39 30.63 18.83
N GLN A 483 30.32 30.16 18.22
CA GLN A 483 29.01 29.98 18.86
C GLN A 483 28.41 28.64 18.51
N MET A 484 27.59 28.07 19.38
CA MET A 484 26.80 26.90 19.12
C MET A 484 25.50 27.34 18.50
N ILE A 485 25.08 26.68 17.40
CA ILE A 485 23.82 26.94 16.74
C ILE A 485 23.10 25.62 16.45
N GLU A 486 21.80 25.74 16.33
CA GLU A 486 20.96 24.69 15.81
C GLU A 486 21.16 24.51 14.31
N ARG A 487 21.24 23.26 13.83
CA ARG A 487 21.21 22.92 12.42
C ARG A 487 20.39 21.64 12.23
N PRO A 488 19.41 21.62 11.32
CA PRO A 488 18.73 20.39 10.94
C PRO A 488 19.72 19.30 10.55
N LEU A 489 19.41 18.03 10.85
CA LEU A 489 20.26 16.89 10.45
C LEU A 489 20.45 16.85 8.92
N MET A 490 19.37 17.14 8.18
CA MET A 490 19.38 17.52 6.77
C MET A 490 18.46 18.72 6.56
N THR A 491 18.93 19.71 5.83
CA THR A 491 18.11 20.88 5.46
C THR A 491 17.16 20.55 4.31
N PRO A 492 16.06 21.31 4.10
CA PRO A 492 15.14 21.06 2.98
C PRO A 492 15.81 21.08 1.60
N ASP A 493 16.80 21.95 1.40
CA ASP A 493 17.59 22.02 0.16
C ASP A 493 18.47 20.77 -0.04
N GLU A 494 19.07 20.24 1.02
CA GLU A 494 19.81 18.98 0.98
C GLU A 494 18.89 17.79 0.63
N LEU A 495 17.63 17.79 1.10
CA LEU A 495 16.64 16.78 0.76
C LEU A 495 16.17 16.89 -0.69
N LYS A 496 15.95 18.13 -1.17
CA LYS A 496 15.60 18.40 -2.59
C LYS A 496 16.73 18.03 -3.55
N SER A 497 17.98 18.11 -3.08
CA SER A 497 19.19 17.80 -3.87
C SER A 497 19.66 16.36 -3.75
N LEU A 498 18.88 15.44 -3.14
CA LEU A 498 19.27 14.05 -3.01
C LEU A 498 19.46 13.40 -4.39
N PRO A 499 20.62 12.77 -4.65
CA PRO A 499 20.84 12.06 -5.90
C PRO A 499 19.86 10.91 -6.09
N LYS A 500 19.47 10.66 -7.34
CA LYS A 500 18.59 9.55 -7.72
C LYS A 500 19.12 8.21 -7.17
N GLY A 501 18.23 7.42 -6.58
CA GLY A 501 18.57 6.15 -5.92
C GLY A 501 19.14 6.32 -4.50
N THR A 502 19.24 7.55 -3.98
CA THR A 502 19.59 7.80 -2.58
C THR A 502 18.31 8.05 -1.79
N PHE A 503 18.17 7.36 -0.68
CA PHE A 503 17.01 7.45 0.20
C PHE A 503 17.44 7.66 1.64
N VAL A 504 16.54 8.24 2.41
CA VAL A 504 16.65 8.33 3.87
C VAL A 504 15.57 7.44 4.46
N VAL A 505 15.94 6.69 5.48
CA VAL A 505 15.05 5.75 6.18
C VAL A 505 14.93 6.19 7.63
N MET A 506 13.70 6.41 8.06
CA MET A 506 13.33 6.70 9.44
C MET A 506 12.48 5.56 9.97
N LYS A 507 12.73 5.15 11.20
CA LYS A 507 11.93 4.14 11.91
C LYS A 507 11.73 4.58 13.35
N THR A 508 10.52 4.41 13.86
CA THR A 508 10.18 4.71 15.25
C THR A 508 11.14 4.01 16.23
N GLY A 509 11.71 4.77 17.15
CA GLY A 509 12.66 4.26 18.15
C GLY A 509 14.10 4.05 17.66
N PHE A 510 14.44 4.46 16.42
CA PHE A 510 15.78 4.30 15.84
C PHE A 510 16.26 5.60 15.21
N TYR A 511 17.58 5.77 15.18
CA TYR A 511 18.16 6.90 14.46
C TYR A 511 18.04 6.70 12.94
N PRO A 512 17.81 7.77 12.16
CA PRO A 512 17.67 7.69 10.72
C PRO A 512 18.96 7.21 10.05
N MET A 513 18.83 6.60 8.88
CA MET A 513 19.97 6.22 8.06
C MET A 513 19.82 6.73 6.63
N LYS A 514 20.94 7.04 5.98
CA LYS A 514 21.00 7.38 4.56
C LYS A 514 21.52 6.17 3.78
N VAL A 515 20.78 5.74 2.78
CA VAL A 515 21.10 4.55 1.97
C VAL A 515 21.14 4.87 0.50
N LYS A 516 21.94 4.12 -0.26
CA LYS A 516 21.99 4.20 -1.72
C LYS A 516 21.56 2.85 -2.28
N LEU A 517 20.39 2.81 -2.90
CA LEU A 517 19.88 1.63 -3.57
C LEU A 517 20.47 1.54 -4.99
N LYS A 518 20.65 0.34 -5.47
CA LYS A 518 21.05 0.11 -6.87
C LYS A 518 19.82 0.09 -7.76
N LEU A 519 19.98 0.57 -8.98
CA LEU A 519 18.97 0.36 -10.02
C LEU A 519 18.86 -1.13 -10.30
N PHE A 520 17.68 -1.67 -10.10
CA PHE A 520 17.43 -3.10 -10.20
C PHE A 520 17.81 -3.69 -11.57
N PHE A 521 17.62 -2.92 -12.64
CA PHE A 521 17.88 -3.33 -14.02
C PHE A 521 19.39 -3.42 -14.41
N LEU A 522 20.27 -2.70 -13.73
CA LEU A 522 21.70 -2.65 -14.09
C LEU A 522 22.51 -3.84 -13.58
N ASN A 523 21.94 -4.68 -12.72
CA ASN A 523 22.68 -5.79 -12.08
C ASN A 523 22.51 -7.15 -12.78
N GLY A 524 22.18 -7.19 -14.06
CA GLY A 524 21.99 -8.45 -14.80
C GLY A 524 20.77 -9.28 -14.37
N VAL A 525 19.96 -8.74 -13.46
CA VAL A 525 18.84 -9.44 -12.83
C VAL A 525 17.67 -9.61 -13.79
N LEU A 526 17.65 -8.86 -14.88
CA LEU A 526 16.54 -8.82 -15.81
C LEU A 526 17.00 -9.04 -17.27
N ASN A 527 16.94 -10.29 -17.72
CA ASN A 527 16.65 -10.56 -19.10
C ASN A 527 15.14 -10.39 -19.35
N LEU A 528 14.61 -9.19 -19.02
CA LEU A 528 13.20 -8.82 -19.16
C LEU A 528 12.68 -9.00 -20.58
N LYS A 529 13.54 -8.81 -21.60
CA LYS A 529 13.16 -9.00 -23.00
C LYS A 529 12.67 -10.43 -23.33
N LYS A 530 13.05 -11.45 -22.55
CA LYS A 530 12.54 -12.81 -22.72
C LYS A 530 11.28 -13.10 -21.91
N SER A 531 11.08 -12.46 -20.75
CA SER A 531 9.92 -12.70 -19.89
C SER A 531 8.68 -11.92 -20.34
N MET A 532 8.84 -10.79 -21.03
CA MET A 532 7.73 -9.93 -21.51
C MET A 532 6.86 -10.54 -22.63
N ARG A 533 7.26 -11.69 -23.21
CA ARG A 533 6.57 -12.25 -24.39
C ARG A 533 5.45 -13.25 -24.11
N SER A 534 5.20 -13.65 -22.88
CA SER A 534 4.26 -14.74 -22.59
C SER A 534 3.10 -14.41 -21.64
N TRP A 535 2.82 -13.15 -21.42
CA TRP A 535 1.59 -12.81 -20.75
C TRP A 535 0.41 -13.22 -21.65
N LYS A 536 -0.17 -14.37 -21.36
CA LYS A 536 -1.39 -14.82 -22.03
C LYS A 536 -2.51 -13.93 -21.51
N THR A 537 -2.97 -13.01 -22.34
CA THR A 537 -4.27 -12.37 -22.14
C THR A 537 -5.30 -13.44 -21.84
N ALA A 538 -6.09 -13.26 -20.79
CA ALA A 538 -7.29 -14.06 -20.60
C ALA A 538 -8.06 -14.04 -21.92
N THR A 539 -8.53 -15.21 -22.35
CA THR A 539 -9.27 -15.34 -23.60
C THR A 539 -10.45 -14.40 -23.50
N VAL A 540 -10.58 -13.49 -24.48
CA VAL A 540 -11.71 -12.55 -24.56
C VAL A 540 -12.99 -13.38 -24.53
N ARG A 541 -13.71 -13.32 -23.43
CA ARG A 541 -15.00 -14.01 -23.27
C ARG A 541 -16.09 -13.00 -23.54
N PHE A 542 -16.55 -12.92 -24.77
CA PHE A 542 -17.77 -12.22 -25.13
C PHE A 542 -18.98 -13.12 -24.85
N THR A 543 -19.37 -13.27 -23.61
CA THR A 543 -20.69 -13.78 -23.25
C THR A 543 -21.38 -12.72 -22.42
N ILE A 544 -22.35 -12.06 -23.00
CA ILE A 544 -23.31 -11.27 -22.23
C ILE A 544 -24.07 -12.28 -21.38
N PRO A 545 -24.04 -12.19 -20.04
CA PRO A 545 -24.88 -13.05 -19.21
C PRO A 545 -26.33 -12.71 -19.54
N THR A 546 -27.00 -13.56 -20.26
CA THR A 546 -28.44 -13.49 -20.39
C THR A 546 -29.03 -13.91 -19.07
N VAL A 547 -29.55 -12.96 -18.32
CA VAL A 547 -30.44 -13.26 -17.20
C VAL A 547 -31.69 -13.91 -17.83
N ARG A 548 -31.78 -15.23 -17.79
CA ARG A 548 -33.05 -15.88 -17.96
C ARG A 548 -33.91 -15.43 -16.77
N SER A 549 -35.08 -14.89 -17.09
CA SER A 549 -36.06 -14.52 -16.08
C SER A 549 -36.21 -15.67 -15.08
N CYS A 550 -36.01 -15.40 -13.79
CA CYS A 550 -36.42 -16.27 -12.69
C CYS A 550 -37.97 -16.34 -12.62
N SER A 551 -38.60 -16.59 -13.76
CA SER A 551 -40.04 -16.81 -13.87
C SER A 551 -40.23 -18.23 -14.36
N THR A 552 -40.46 -19.13 -13.47
CA THR A 552 -41.01 -20.49 -13.63
C THR A 552 -40.08 -21.57 -13.08
N THR A 553 -40.11 -21.71 -11.78
CA THR A 553 -40.30 -23.04 -11.12
C THR A 553 -40.84 -22.82 -9.75
#